data_cb8d5256945eddda5ea8bb7f2e73ddd6
#
_entry.id   cb8d5256945eddda5ea8bb7f2e73ddd6
#
_cell.length_a   1.000
_cell.length_b   1.000
_cell.length_c   1.000
_cell.angle_alpha   90.00
_cell.angle_beta   90.00
_cell.angle_gamma   90.00
#
_symmetry.space_group_name_H-M   'P 1'
#
loop_
_entity.id
_entity.type
_entity.pdbx_description
1 polymer ?
#
loop_
_entity_poly.entity_id
_entity_poly.type
_entity_poly.pdbx_seq_one_letter_code
_entity_poly.pdbx_strand_id
1 'polypeptide(L)'
;MWQIPYVKHPVLGVLLLVALIVGSFLFLNLFTRPGAEYPVPNLVGESLEDAEGLVKNLRLRLEVSDSTYIITKRPGEILDQQPRAGEMVKKGRRIILSINALSPQLVVVPNLVGETIRQALIVLEQAGLTVGRLSFTPDIAINNVLAQNFKGVAIAPGDSIPKGSSLDLVLGNGFSGAVTAMPEILGFTLAEARNALAAVSMNVGRVTFDETVKDLSDSLTAKVYSTSPRYTGHDNLPLGARADLWLTLNASRIAASAITRQDEPKPADEARDTSPEEENEDLEFDQ
;
A
#
# COMPACT_ATOMS: atom_id res chain seq x y z
N MET A 1 62.09 50.39 -51.04
CA MET A 1 60.78 50.73 -50.55
C MET A 1 59.75 49.74 -51.05
N TRP A 2 59.55 48.61 -50.36
CA TRP A 2 58.67 47.53 -50.83
C TRP A 2 57.28 47.74 -50.21
N GLN A 3 56.35 48.27 -51.03
CA GLN A 3 54.96 48.25 -50.77
C GLN A 3 54.39 46.90 -51.24
N ILE A 4 54.10 45.98 -50.36
CA ILE A 4 53.41 44.71 -50.65
C ILE A 4 51.93 44.97 -50.40
N PRO A 5 51.09 45.36 -51.39
CA PRO A 5 49.66 45.68 -51.20
C PRO A 5 48.83 44.42 -50.88
N TYR A 6 49.32 43.25 -51.22
CA TYR A 6 48.62 41.97 -51.02
C TYR A 6 48.55 41.44 -49.60
N VAL A 7 49.36 41.96 -48.68
CA VAL A 7 49.36 41.48 -47.28
C VAL A 7 48.44 42.26 -46.37
N LYS A 8 48.11 43.53 -46.74
CA LYS A 8 47.28 44.39 -45.89
C LYS A 8 45.85 43.94 -45.81
N HIS A 9 45.25 43.42 -46.87
CA HIS A 9 43.84 42.99 -46.92
C HIS A 9 43.57 41.70 -46.14
N PRO A 10 44.38 40.63 -46.24
CA PRO A 10 44.19 39.43 -45.43
C PRO A 10 44.45 39.70 -43.93
N VAL A 11 45.44 40.50 -43.60
CA VAL A 11 45.72 40.88 -42.21
C VAL A 11 44.57 41.68 -41.60
N LEU A 12 44.01 42.65 -42.34
CA LEU A 12 42.82 43.37 -41.93
C LEU A 12 41.61 42.47 -41.75
N GLY A 13 41.40 41.50 -42.68
CA GLY A 13 40.33 40.50 -42.59
C GLY A 13 40.43 39.62 -41.35
N VAL A 14 41.64 39.16 -41.01
CA VAL A 14 41.90 38.39 -39.78
C VAL A 14 41.65 39.24 -38.51
N LEU A 15 42.10 40.48 -38.50
CA LEU A 15 41.87 41.39 -37.40
C LEU A 15 40.35 41.67 -37.17
N LEU A 16 39.59 41.84 -38.24
CA LEU A 16 38.16 42.06 -38.21
C LEU A 16 37.43 40.80 -37.70
N LEU A 17 37.84 39.62 -38.14
CA LEU A 17 37.29 38.33 -37.67
C LEU A 17 37.60 38.11 -36.16
N VAL A 18 38.79 38.40 -35.72
CA VAL A 18 39.18 38.32 -34.29
C VAL A 18 38.37 39.32 -33.48
N ALA A 19 38.20 40.58 -33.95
CA ALA A 19 37.40 41.59 -33.27
C ALA A 19 35.89 41.16 -33.17
N LEU A 20 35.38 40.50 -34.20
CA LEU A 20 34.01 39.99 -34.22
C LEU A 20 33.85 38.80 -33.22
N ILE A 21 34.81 37.89 -33.14
CA ILE A 21 34.82 36.80 -32.18
C ILE A 21 34.91 37.31 -30.74
N VAL A 22 35.83 38.25 -30.47
CA VAL A 22 35.98 38.87 -29.15
C VAL A 22 34.75 39.68 -28.79
N GLY A 23 34.17 40.44 -29.71
CA GLY A 23 32.95 41.19 -29.53
C GLY A 23 31.76 40.28 -29.23
N SER A 24 31.63 39.17 -29.96
CA SER A 24 30.61 38.15 -29.71
C SER A 24 30.78 37.50 -28.33
N PHE A 25 32.02 37.19 -27.94
CA PHE A 25 32.28 36.61 -26.63
C PHE A 25 31.96 37.57 -25.49
N LEU A 26 32.32 38.84 -25.60
CA LEU A 26 31.97 39.88 -24.66
C LEU A 26 30.46 40.14 -24.58
N PHE A 27 29.82 40.15 -25.72
CA PHE A 27 28.36 40.30 -25.82
C PHE A 27 27.64 39.12 -25.15
N LEU A 28 28.04 37.86 -25.45
CA LEU A 28 27.50 36.68 -24.81
C LEU A 28 27.76 36.71 -23.31
N ASN A 29 28.93 37.06 -22.83
CA ASN A 29 29.29 37.15 -21.42
C ASN A 29 28.44 38.21 -20.67
N LEU A 30 28.20 39.35 -21.30
CA LEU A 30 27.35 40.40 -20.75
C LEU A 30 25.84 40.01 -20.74
N PHE A 31 25.41 39.31 -21.81
CA PHE A 31 24.00 38.92 -21.97
C PHE A 31 23.60 37.71 -21.14
N THR A 32 24.48 36.68 -21.06
CA THR A 32 24.20 35.46 -20.29
C THR A 32 24.37 35.61 -18.79
N ARG A 33 24.98 36.70 -18.29
CA ARG A 33 25.23 36.95 -16.87
C ARG A 33 25.65 35.67 -16.12
N PRO A 34 26.80 35.06 -16.44
CA PRO A 34 27.26 33.91 -15.72
C PRO A 34 27.54 34.30 -14.26
N GLY A 35 26.74 33.75 -13.29
CA GLY A 35 27.02 33.95 -11.89
C GLY A 35 25.87 34.29 -10.95
N ALA A 36 24.66 34.56 -11.46
CA ALA A 36 23.49 34.75 -10.58
C ALA A 36 22.77 33.41 -10.38
N GLU A 37 23.36 32.51 -9.62
CA GLU A 37 22.74 31.23 -9.23
C GLU A 37 22.26 31.30 -7.78
N TYR A 38 21.14 30.65 -7.51
CA TYR A 38 20.50 30.61 -6.20
C TYR A 38 20.38 29.16 -5.77
N PRO A 39 20.71 28.84 -4.51
CA PRO A 39 20.48 27.50 -3.99
C PRO A 39 18.98 27.23 -3.88
N VAL A 40 18.54 26.06 -4.33
CA VAL A 40 17.16 25.61 -4.19
C VAL A 40 16.91 25.28 -2.70
N PRO A 41 15.89 25.88 -2.06
CA PRO A 41 15.54 25.56 -0.68
C PRO A 41 15.02 24.15 -0.55
N ASN A 42 15.11 23.55 0.66
CA ASN A 42 14.45 22.30 0.96
C ASN A 42 12.95 22.56 1.19
N LEU A 43 12.12 22.02 0.32
CA LEU A 43 10.66 22.16 0.37
C LEU A 43 9.96 20.86 0.76
N VAL A 44 10.69 19.73 0.76
CA VAL A 44 10.13 18.42 1.11
C VAL A 44 9.67 18.41 2.57
N GLY A 45 8.42 18.01 2.79
CA GLY A 45 7.77 18.00 4.10
C GLY A 45 7.05 19.30 4.46
N GLU A 46 7.21 20.38 3.69
CA GLU A 46 6.50 21.64 3.88
C GLU A 46 5.12 21.60 3.18
N SER A 47 4.23 22.54 3.56
CA SER A 47 2.99 22.77 2.82
C SER A 47 3.26 23.58 1.55
N LEU A 48 2.38 23.48 0.56
CA LEU A 48 2.49 24.29 -0.66
C LEU A 48 2.51 25.79 -0.36
N GLU A 49 1.72 26.24 0.62
CA GLU A 49 1.62 27.65 1.04
C GLU A 49 2.94 28.15 1.66
N ASP A 50 3.53 27.37 2.57
CA ASP A 50 4.82 27.71 3.18
C ASP A 50 5.95 27.73 2.14
N ALA A 51 5.95 26.76 1.22
CA ALA A 51 6.90 26.69 0.13
C ALA A 51 6.83 27.90 -0.81
N GLU A 52 5.63 28.36 -1.14
CA GLU A 52 5.44 29.61 -1.93
C GLU A 52 6.07 30.81 -1.23
N GLY A 53 5.91 30.91 0.08
CA GLY A 53 6.55 31.95 0.88
C GLY A 53 8.08 31.92 0.80
N LEU A 54 8.67 30.71 0.90
CA LEU A 54 10.12 30.51 0.84
C LEU A 54 10.71 30.88 -0.54
N VAL A 55 10.08 30.49 -1.64
CA VAL A 55 10.61 30.70 -2.99
C VAL A 55 10.37 32.10 -3.54
N LYS A 56 9.37 32.83 -3.03
CA LYS A 56 9.04 34.19 -3.47
C LYS A 56 10.23 35.14 -3.36
N ASN A 57 10.98 35.05 -2.26
CA ASN A 57 12.16 35.88 -2.02
C ASN A 57 13.33 35.52 -2.95
N LEU A 58 13.41 34.28 -3.41
CA LEU A 58 14.44 33.75 -4.31
C LEU A 58 14.09 33.95 -5.79
N ARG A 59 12.90 34.48 -6.08
CA ARG A 59 12.39 34.65 -7.44
C ARG A 59 12.36 33.35 -8.25
N LEU A 60 12.16 32.23 -7.57
CA LEU A 60 11.89 30.93 -8.17
C LEU A 60 10.39 30.74 -8.40
N ARG A 61 10.01 29.73 -9.15
CA ARG A 61 8.60 29.40 -9.42
C ARG A 61 8.32 27.97 -9.00
N LEU A 62 7.20 27.73 -8.36
CA LEU A 62 6.71 26.39 -8.06
C LEU A 62 5.76 25.93 -9.17
N GLU A 63 5.83 24.66 -9.50
CA GLU A 63 4.92 23.99 -10.43
C GLU A 63 4.62 22.60 -9.89
N VAL A 64 3.36 22.34 -9.54
CA VAL A 64 2.91 21.02 -9.14
C VAL A 64 2.67 20.19 -10.40
N SER A 65 3.43 19.11 -10.58
CA SER A 65 3.30 18.23 -11.76
C SER A 65 2.60 16.93 -11.44
N ASP A 66 2.65 16.48 -10.19
CA ASP A 66 2.06 15.23 -9.76
C ASP A 66 1.46 15.34 -8.36
N SER A 67 0.42 14.52 -8.09
CA SER A 67 -0.17 14.40 -6.77
C SER A 67 -0.56 12.95 -6.50
N THR A 68 -0.05 12.40 -5.40
CA THR A 68 -0.33 11.03 -4.95
C THR A 68 -0.89 11.09 -3.54
N TYR A 69 -1.96 10.35 -3.25
CA TYR A 69 -2.52 10.29 -1.91
C TYR A 69 -1.79 9.27 -1.04
N ILE A 70 -1.15 9.75 0.02
CA ILE A 70 -0.48 8.94 1.05
C ILE A 70 -1.14 9.25 2.39
N ILE A 71 -1.82 8.26 2.98
CA ILE A 71 -2.60 8.42 4.21
C ILE A 71 -1.76 8.86 5.43
N THR A 72 -0.46 8.56 5.42
CA THR A 72 0.49 8.90 6.50
C THR A 72 1.03 10.32 6.38
N LYS A 73 0.74 11.04 5.30
CA LYS A 73 1.23 12.38 5.01
C LYS A 73 0.11 13.40 5.08
N ARG A 74 0.44 14.62 5.46
CA ARG A 74 -0.55 15.71 5.50
C ARG A 74 -1.06 16.04 4.08
N PRO A 75 -2.35 16.35 3.91
CA PRO A 75 -2.86 16.84 2.64
C PRO A 75 -2.08 18.09 2.19
N GLY A 76 -1.65 18.13 0.92
CA GLY A 76 -0.87 19.24 0.36
C GLY A 76 0.61 19.26 0.77
N GLU A 77 1.11 18.28 1.53
CA GLU A 77 2.54 18.14 1.88
C GLU A 77 3.37 17.85 0.64
N ILE A 78 4.50 18.51 0.48
CA ILE A 78 5.42 18.29 -0.62
C ILE A 78 6.19 16.98 -0.35
N LEU A 79 6.03 16.01 -1.27
CA LEU A 79 6.62 14.68 -1.19
C LEU A 79 8.00 14.62 -1.84
N ASP A 80 8.16 15.33 -2.97
CA ASP A 80 9.41 15.39 -3.72
C ASP A 80 9.54 16.71 -4.47
N GLN A 81 10.77 17.10 -4.76
CA GLN A 81 11.08 18.32 -5.51
C GLN A 81 12.18 18.10 -6.53
N GLN A 82 12.08 18.79 -7.67
CA GLN A 82 13.13 18.82 -8.69
C GLN A 82 13.27 20.26 -9.25
N PRO A 83 14.47 20.89 -9.16
CA PRO A 83 15.78 20.36 -8.69
C PRO A 83 15.80 20.07 -7.18
N ARG A 84 16.78 19.26 -6.76
CA ARG A 84 16.97 18.89 -5.35
C ARG A 84 17.39 20.09 -4.50
N ALA A 85 17.11 20.02 -3.20
CA ALA A 85 17.57 21.00 -2.24
C ALA A 85 19.10 21.19 -2.31
N GLY A 86 19.55 22.45 -2.32
CA GLY A 86 20.98 22.81 -2.44
C GLY A 86 21.52 22.90 -3.86
N GLU A 87 20.79 22.41 -4.89
CA GLU A 87 21.22 22.61 -6.28
C GLU A 87 21.21 24.09 -6.66
N MET A 88 22.22 24.50 -7.44
CA MET A 88 22.35 25.88 -7.90
C MET A 88 21.53 26.09 -9.18
N VAL A 89 20.62 27.04 -9.16
CA VAL A 89 19.72 27.31 -10.29
C VAL A 89 19.68 28.79 -10.64
N LYS A 90 19.40 29.07 -11.90
CA LYS A 90 19.22 30.45 -12.38
C LYS A 90 17.90 31.04 -11.89
N LYS A 91 17.88 32.37 -11.72
CA LYS A 91 16.68 33.12 -11.41
C LYS A 91 15.53 32.77 -12.34
N GLY A 92 14.32 32.56 -11.79
CA GLY A 92 13.12 32.23 -12.55
C GLY A 92 13.01 30.73 -12.88
N ARG A 93 13.96 29.88 -12.42
CA ARG A 93 13.85 28.43 -12.58
C ARG A 93 12.57 27.93 -11.94
N ARG A 94 11.90 26.99 -12.62
CA ARG A 94 10.78 26.25 -12.07
C ARG A 94 11.30 25.11 -11.21
N ILE A 95 10.72 25.00 -10.01
CA ILE A 95 10.87 23.82 -9.13
C ILE A 95 9.61 23.00 -9.32
N ILE A 96 9.77 21.82 -9.84
CA ILE A 96 8.70 20.84 -10.04
C ILE A 96 8.47 20.12 -8.72
N LEU A 97 7.22 20.04 -8.28
CA LEU A 97 6.82 19.44 -7.02
C LEU A 97 5.90 18.26 -7.27
N SER A 98 6.10 17.20 -6.48
CA SER A 98 5.09 16.17 -6.24
C SER A 98 4.50 16.41 -4.85
N ILE A 99 3.18 16.48 -4.74
CA ILE A 99 2.49 16.76 -3.48
C ILE A 99 1.59 15.62 -3.04
N ASN A 100 1.31 15.55 -1.74
CA ASN A 100 0.26 14.68 -1.24
C ASN A 100 -1.11 15.24 -1.63
N ALA A 101 -1.93 14.44 -2.31
CA ALA A 101 -3.26 14.86 -2.74
C ALA A 101 -4.14 15.26 -1.54
N LEU A 102 -5.06 16.19 -1.75
CA LEU A 102 -5.96 16.68 -0.70
C LEU A 102 -6.99 15.63 -0.27
N SER A 103 -7.32 14.71 -1.15
CA SER A 103 -8.28 13.63 -0.89
C SER A 103 -7.88 12.36 -1.62
N PRO A 104 -8.28 11.18 -1.10
CA PRO A 104 -8.03 9.92 -1.79
C PRO A 104 -8.75 9.87 -3.13
N GLN A 105 -8.15 9.15 -4.08
CA GLN A 105 -8.77 8.84 -5.36
C GLN A 105 -10.08 8.07 -5.12
N LEU A 106 -11.12 8.40 -5.88
CA LEU A 106 -12.36 7.64 -5.89
C LEU A 106 -12.23 6.42 -6.80
N VAL A 107 -12.80 5.31 -6.36
CA VAL A 107 -12.89 4.06 -7.12
C VAL A 107 -14.33 3.59 -7.19
N VAL A 108 -14.66 2.90 -8.26
CA VAL A 108 -16.02 2.39 -8.49
C VAL A 108 -16.24 1.11 -7.69
N VAL A 109 -17.38 1.03 -7.01
CA VAL A 109 -17.80 -0.13 -6.24
C VAL A 109 -18.20 -1.26 -7.20
N PRO A 110 -17.55 -2.44 -7.12
CA PRO A 110 -17.92 -3.58 -7.94
C PRO A 110 -19.22 -4.23 -7.48
N ASN A 111 -19.85 -5.03 -8.33
CA ASN A 111 -20.93 -5.90 -7.93
C ASN A 111 -20.35 -7.17 -7.27
N LEU A 112 -20.63 -7.35 -6.00
CA LEU A 112 -20.20 -8.52 -5.24
C LEU A 112 -21.36 -9.47 -4.91
N VAL A 113 -22.59 -9.02 -5.08
CA VAL A 113 -23.78 -9.82 -4.75
C VAL A 113 -23.87 -11.05 -5.66
N GLY A 114 -23.98 -12.21 -5.04
CA GLY A 114 -24.00 -13.52 -5.71
C GLY A 114 -22.62 -14.19 -5.81
N GLU A 115 -21.53 -13.44 -5.59
CA GLU A 115 -20.17 -13.99 -5.58
C GLU A 115 -19.87 -14.72 -4.26
N THR A 116 -18.94 -15.68 -4.30
CA THR A 116 -18.39 -16.25 -3.08
C THR A 116 -17.49 -15.25 -2.35
N ILE A 117 -17.33 -15.37 -1.03
CA ILE A 117 -16.45 -14.48 -0.26
C ILE A 117 -15.01 -14.46 -0.84
N ARG A 118 -14.49 -15.60 -1.30
CA ARG A 118 -13.14 -15.67 -1.89
C ARG A 118 -13.05 -14.86 -3.19
N GLN A 119 -14.06 -14.95 -4.05
CA GLN A 119 -14.12 -14.17 -5.28
C GLN A 119 -14.30 -12.68 -4.97
N ALA A 120 -15.18 -12.35 -4.02
CA ALA A 120 -15.39 -10.98 -3.57
C ALA A 120 -14.10 -10.29 -3.05
N LEU A 121 -13.26 -11.03 -2.31
CA LEU A 121 -11.97 -10.51 -1.85
C LEU A 121 -11.04 -10.13 -3.01
N ILE A 122 -10.96 -10.97 -4.04
CA ILE A 122 -10.13 -10.70 -5.24
C ILE A 122 -10.65 -9.47 -5.98
N VAL A 123 -11.95 -9.37 -6.16
CA VAL A 123 -12.59 -8.24 -6.86
C VAL A 123 -12.43 -6.95 -6.08
N LEU A 124 -12.55 -6.97 -4.75
CA LEU A 124 -12.29 -5.81 -3.89
C LEU A 124 -10.84 -5.34 -4.00
N GLU A 125 -9.88 -6.26 -3.93
CA GLU A 125 -8.45 -5.94 -4.05
C GLU A 125 -8.12 -5.30 -5.40
N GLN A 126 -8.65 -5.85 -6.51
CA GLN A 126 -8.49 -5.28 -7.85
C GLN A 126 -9.10 -3.87 -7.97
N ALA A 127 -10.21 -3.61 -7.27
CA ALA A 127 -10.82 -2.28 -7.21
C ALA A 127 -10.07 -1.32 -6.25
N GLY A 128 -9.04 -1.79 -5.53
CA GLY A 128 -8.35 -1.00 -4.51
C GLY A 128 -9.18 -0.77 -3.26
N LEU A 129 -10.10 -1.66 -2.95
CA LEU A 129 -10.97 -1.68 -1.78
C LEU A 129 -10.56 -2.83 -0.85
N THR A 130 -11.08 -2.81 0.38
CA THR A 130 -10.83 -3.87 1.37
C THR A 130 -12.14 -4.43 1.91
N VAL A 131 -12.09 -5.65 2.44
CA VAL A 131 -13.22 -6.21 3.17
C VAL A 131 -13.34 -5.56 4.55
N GLY A 132 -14.57 -5.22 4.93
CA GLY A 132 -14.93 -4.72 6.26
C GLY A 132 -15.42 -5.84 7.17
N ARG A 133 -16.56 -5.58 7.83
CA ARG A 133 -17.21 -6.56 8.69
C ARG A 133 -17.98 -7.56 7.87
N LEU A 134 -17.86 -8.83 8.24
CA LEU A 134 -18.74 -9.90 7.73
C LEU A 134 -19.88 -10.10 8.72
N SER A 135 -21.10 -10.07 8.21
CA SER A 135 -22.33 -10.45 8.92
C SER A 135 -22.97 -11.64 8.22
N PHE A 136 -23.69 -12.46 8.97
CA PHE A 136 -24.21 -13.72 8.48
C PHE A 136 -25.72 -13.78 8.68
N THR A 137 -26.41 -14.31 7.67
CA THR A 137 -27.86 -14.48 7.64
C THR A 137 -28.17 -15.91 7.20
N PRO A 138 -29.20 -16.56 7.78
CA PRO A 138 -29.64 -17.87 7.31
C PRO A 138 -30.04 -17.81 5.84
N ASP A 139 -29.30 -18.49 5.00
CA ASP A 139 -29.52 -18.58 3.56
C ASP A 139 -28.87 -19.85 3.02
N ILE A 140 -29.47 -20.49 2.01
CA ILE A 140 -28.96 -21.71 1.39
C ILE A 140 -27.56 -21.49 0.74
N ALA A 141 -27.28 -20.29 0.30
CA ALA A 141 -26.07 -19.91 -0.38
C ALA A 141 -24.93 -19.66 0.63
N ILE A 142 -24.35 -20.71 1.19
CA ILE A 142 -23.26 -20.64 2.20
C ILE A 142 -22.07 -19.87 1.62
N ASN A 143 -21.56 -18.88 2.40
CA ASN A 143 -20.41 -18.04 2.05
C ASN A 143 -20.56 -17.22 0.75
N ASN A 144 -21.77 -17.08 0.22
CA ASN A 144 -22.05 -16.16 -0.87
C ASN A 144 -22.48 -14.81 -0.31
N VAL A 145 -22.09 -13.75 -1.01
CA VAL A 145 -22.45 -12.37 -0.69
C VAL A 145 -23.92 -12.14 -1.05
N LEU A 146 -24.73 -11.82 -0.05
CA LEU A 146 -26.15 -11.49 -0.20
C LEU A 146 -26.38 -9.98 -0.29
N ALA A 147 -25.53 -9.18 0.38
CA ALA A 147 -25.58 -7.73 0.32
C ALA A 147 -24.20 -7.11 0.59
N GLN A 148 -24.00 -5.91 0.07
CA GLN A 148 -22.79 -5.10 0.29
C GLN A 148 -23.18 -3.76 0.88
N ASN A 149 -22.43 -3.31 1.91
CA ASN A 149 -22.68 -2.08 2.65
C ASN A 149 -21.41 -1.24 2.77
N PHE A 150 -21.56 0.06 2.80
CA PHE A 150 -20.50 1.01 3.11
C PHE A 150 -20.89 1.85 4.32
N LYS A 151 -20.09 1.81 5.39
CA LYS A 151 -20.38 2.50 6.67
C LYS A 151 -21.79 2.20 7.22
N GLY A 152 -22.22 0.94 7.08
CA GLY A 152 -23.50 0.48 7.58
C GLY A 152 -24.71 0.79 6.68
N VAL A 153 -24.53 1.42 5.53
CA VAL A 153 -25.59 1.71 4.55
C VAL A 153 -25.37 0.87 3.30
N ALA A 154 -26.45 0.32 2.73
CA ALA A 154 -26.40 -0.41 1.47
C ALA A 154 -25.81 0.46 0.37
N ILE A 155 -24.88 -0.09 -0.41
CA ILE A 155 -24.24 0.61 -1.51
C ILE A 155 -24.47 -0.15 -2.82
N ALA A 156 -24.81 0.60 -3.88
CA ALA A 156 -25.03 0.01 -5.19
C ALA A 156 -23.73 -0.23 -5.94
N PRO A 157 -23.65 -1.27 -6.78
CA PRO A 157 -22.58 -1.38 -7.76
C PRO A 157 -22.59 -0.15 -8.69
N GLY A 158 -21.39 0.40 -8.98
CA GLY A 158 -21.23 1.61 -9.79
C GLY A 158 -21.08 2.90 -8.96
N ASP A 159 -21.46 2.91 -7.68
CA ASP A 159 -21.17 4.04 -6.79
C ASP A 159 -19.67 4.26 -6.65
N SER A 160 -19.26 5.49 -6.29
CA SER A 160 -17.86 5.84 -6.12
C SER A 160 -17.54 6.10 -4.65
N ILE A 161 -16.52 5.45 -4.14
CA ILE A 161 -16.01 5.63 -2.77
C ILE A 161 -14.50 5.83 -2.76
N PRO A 162 -13.94 6.39 -1.68
CA PRO A 162 -12.49 6.57 -1.57
C PRO A 162 -11.74 5.23 -1.68
N LYS A 163 -10.66 5.22 -2.48
CA LYS A 163 -9.73 4.08 -2.58
C LYS A 163 -9.20 3.71 -1.18
N GLY A 164 -9.08 2.41 -0.91
CA GLY A 164 -8.69 1.91 0.41
C GLY A 164 -9.86 1.80 1.41
N SER A 165 -11.08 2.21 1.02
CA SER A 165 -12.28 2.01 1.86
C SER A 165 -12.60 0.54 2.05
N SER A 166 -13.24 0.22 3.19
CA SER A 166 -13.72 -1.14 3.49
C SER A 166 -15.23 -1.27 3.22
N LEU A 167 -15.62 -2.35 2.54
CA LEU A 167 -17.01 -2.74 2.35
C LEU A 167 -17.40 -3.86 3.31
N ASP A 168 -18.49 -3.65 4.04
CA ASP A 168 -19.10 -4.67 4.88
C ASP A 168 -19.96 -5.59 4.01
N LEU A 169 -19.87 -6.90 4.25
CA LEU A 169 -20.57 -7.90 3.46
C LEU A 169 -21.54 -8.70 4.34
N VAL A 170 -22.71 -8.99 3.80
CA VAL A 170 -23.68 -9.92 4.37
C VAL A 170 -23.58 -11.24 3.61
N LEU A 171 -23.29 -12.32 4.33
CA LEU A 171 -23.06 -13.65 3.77
C LEU A 171 -24.14 -14.63 4.22
N GLY A 172 -24.44 -15.62 3.39
CA GLY A 172 -25.24 -16.77 3.79
C GLY A 172 -24.43 -17.71 4.70
N ASN A 173 -25.05 -18.24 5.77
CA ASN A 173 -24.42 -19.19 6.69
C ASN A 173 -25.01 -20.61 6.67
N GLY A 174 -25.89 -20.91 5.71
CA GLY A 174 -26.64 -22.16 5.71
C GLY A 174 -27.70 -22.20 6.81
N PHE A 175 -28.33 -23.36 6.96
CA PHE A 175 -29.35 -23.61 8.00
C PHE A 175 -28.82 -24.53 9.11
N SER A 176 -27.62 -25.09 9.00
CA SER A 176 -27.09 -26.17 9.85
C SER A 176 -25.89 -25.81 10.70
N GLY A 177 -25.65 -24.52 10.99
CA GLY A 177 -24.55 -24.11 11.89
C GLY A 177 -23.16 -24.41 11.32
N ALA A 178 -22.87 -23.98 10.10
CA ALA A 178 -21.57 -24.16 9.47
C ALA A 178 -20.43 -23.60 10.36
N VAL A 179 -19.35 -24.32 10.41
CA VAL A 179 -18.15 -24.00 11.19
C VAL A 179 -16.93 -23.73 10.30
N THR A 180 -15.94 -23.09 10.85
CA THR A 180 -14.67 -22.76 10.20
C THR A 180 -13.51 -22.98 11.16
N ALA A 181 -12.30 -22.97 10.63
CA ALA A 181 -11.08 -23.07 11.44
C ALA A 181 -10.29 -21.78 11.41
N MET A 182 -9.56 -21.48 12.49
CA MET A 182 -8.64 -20.35 12.56
C MET A 182 -7.52 -20.52 11.52
N PRO A 183 -7.27 -19.54 10.65
CA PRO A 183 -6.17 -19.63 9.68
C PRO A 183 -4.84 -19.28 10.34
N GLU A 184 -3.75 -19.74 9.73
CA GLU A 184 -2.41 -19.34 10.15
C GLU A 184 -2.10 -17.93 9.66
N ILE A 185 -1.99 -16.98 10.59
CA ILE A 185 -1.78 -15.55 10.28
C ILE A 185 -0.62 -14.91 11.05
N LEU A 186 0.20 -15.70 11.75
CA LEU A 186 1.40 -15.17 12.39
C LEU A 186 2.37 -14.61 11.34
N GLY A 187 2.93 -13.44 11.61
CA GLY A 187 3.81 -12.74 10.68
C GLY A 187 3.11 -11.93 9.58
N PHE A 188 1.78 -11.98 9.50
CA PHE A 188 1.00 -11.18 8.55
C PHE A 188 0.85 -9.75 9.06
N THR A 189 0.75 -8.80 8.14
CA THR A 189 0.29 -7.44 8.44
C THR A 189 -1.21 -7.46 8.79
N LEU A 190 -1.72 -6.38 9.36
CA LEU A 190 -3.15 -6.27 9.67
C LEU A 190 -4.04 -6.45 8.42
N ALA A 191 -3.62 -5.92 7.28
CA ALA A 191 -4.37 -6.05 6.02
C ALA A 191 -4.39 -7.50 5.52
N GLU A 192 -3.24 -8.18 5.51
CA GLU A 192 -3.13 -9.59 5.14
C GLU A 192 -3.91 -10.49 6.10
N ALA A 193 -3.81 -10.26 7.41
CA ALA A 193 -4.55 -11.00 8.42
C ALA A 193 -6.07 -10.84 8.27
N ARG A 194 -6.55 -9.63 7.96
CA ARG A 194 -7.96 -9.36 7.68
C ARG A 194 -8.46 -10.16 6.49
N ASN A 195 -7.71 -10.15 5.39
CA ASN A 195 -8.08 -10.91 4.18
C ASN A 195 -8.07 -12.42 4.44
N ALA A 196 -7.07 -12.93 5.16
CA ALA A 196 -6.99 -14.34 5.51
C ALA A 196 -8.15 -14.80 6.41
N LEU A 197 -8.51 -14.00 7.42
CA LEU A 197 -9.67 -14.27 8.28
C LEU A 197 -10.98 -14.23 7.48
N ALA A 198 -11.17 -13.22 6.63
CA ALA A 198 -12.34 -13.09 5.79
C ALA A 198 -12.49 -14.28 4.82
N ALA A 199 -11.40 -14.78 4.25
CA ALA A 199 -11.41 -15.93 3.33
C ALA A 199 -11.94 -17.22 3.97
N VAL A 200 -11.85 -17.32 5.30
CA VAL A 200 -12.44 -18.41 6.10
C VAL A 200 -13.71 -17.97 6.86
N SER A 201 -14.32 -16.86 6.43
CA SER A 201 -15.58 -16.35 7.01
C SER A 201 -15.47 -15.98 8.50
N MET A 202 -14.32 -15.48 8.94
CA MET A 202 -14.07 -14.94 10.27
C MET A 202 -13.92 -13.42 10.23
N ASN A 203 -14.13 -12.77 11.38
CA ASN A 203 -13.96 -11.33 11.55
C ASN A 203 -12.69 -11.02 12.36
N VAL A 204 -12.09 -9.85 12.10
CA VAL A 204 -11.11 -9.27 13.02
C VAL A 204 -11.85 -8.77 14.27
N GLY A 205 -11.37 -9.19 15.43
CA GLY A 205 -11.84 -8.74 16.75
C GLY A 205 -11.09 -7.49 17.20
N ARG A 206 -10.54 -7.53 18.43
CA ARG A 206 -9.71 -6.45 18.95
C ARG A 206 -8.33 -6.48 18.29
N VAL A 207 -7.86 -5.31 17.89
CA VAL A 207 -6.49 -5.11 17.40
C VAL A 207 -5.71 -4.37 18.47
N THR A 208 -4.60 -4.95 18.94
CA THR A 208 -3.73 -4.36 19.95
C THR A 208 -2.32 -4.25 19.39
N PHE A 209 -1.79 -3.05 19.41
CA PHE A 209 -0.40 -2.76 19.05
C PHE A 209 0.45 -2.69 20.30
N ASP A 210 1.69 -3.15 20.22
CA ASP A 210 2.64 -3.02 21.31
C ASP A 210 3.40 -1.67 21.27
N GLU A 211 4.33 -1.48 22.22
CA GLU A 211 5.10 -0.24 22.38
C GLU A 211 6.00 0.12 21.19
N THR A 212 6.23 -0.81 20.27
CA THR A 212 7.06 -0.59 19.08
C THR A 212 6.33 0.21 18.00
N VAL A 213 4.99 0.23 18.04
CA VAL A 213 4.12 0.90 17.07
C VAL A 213 3.75 2.28 17.63
N LYS A 214 4.30 3.34 17.03
CA LYS A 214 4.15 4.71 17.53
C LYS A 214 3.26 5.58 16.67
N ASP A 215 3.20 5.30 15.40
CA ASP A 215 2.45 6.10 14.42
C ASP A 215 1.64 5.24 13.44
N LEU A 216 0.93 5.91 12.53
CA LEU A 216 0.10 5.25 11.54
C LEU A 216 0.95 4.45 10.53
N SER A 217 2.16 4.94 10.20
CA SER A 217 3.08 4.21 9.30
C SER A 217 3.53 2.90 9.91
N ASP A 218 3.89 2.92 11.19
CA ASP A 218 4.24 1.75 11.98
C ASP A 218 3.10 0.72 12.00
N SER A 219 1.85 1.19 12.20
CA SER A 219 0.68 0.30 12.27
C SER A 219 0.38 -0.42 10.95
N LEU A 220 0.74 0.18 9.80
CA LEU A 220 0.56 -0.45 8.49
C LEU A 220 1.56 -1.58 8.22
N THR A 221 2.73 -1.53 8.87
CA THR A 221 3.84 -2.49 8.67
C THR A 221 3.98 -3.49 9.82
N ALA A 222 3.35 -3.22 10.96
CA ALA A 222 3.34 -4.11 12.12
C ALA A 222 2.77 -5.48 11.77
N LYS A 223 3.34 -6.53 12.36
CA LYS A 223 3.01 -7.92 12.09
C LYS A 223 2.38 -8.62 13.28
N VAL A 224 1.45 -9.51 13.01
CA VAL A 224 0.78 -10.33 14.01
C VAL A 224 1.79 -11.27 14.67
N TYR A 225 1.91 -11.20 15.99
CA TYR A 225 2.72 -12.12 16.79
C TYR A 225 1.89 -13.02 17.71
N SER A 226 0.61 -12.68 17.95
CA SER A 226 -0.29 -13.50 18.74
C SER A 226 -1.74 -13.32 18.30
N THR A 227 -2.55 -14.36 18.49
CA THR A 227 -3.98 -14.36 18.15
C THR A 227 -4.80 -15.03 19.27
N SER A 228 -6.08 -14.67 19.38
CA SER A 228 -7.05 -15.38 20.19
C SER A 228 -8.40 -15.49 19.44
N PRO A 229 -8.89 -16.72 19.12
CA PRO A 229 -8.29 -18.01 19.44
C PRO A 229 -6.93 -18.22 18.77
N ARG A 230 -6.13 -19.12 19.33
CA ARG A 230 -4.88 -19.57 18.69
C ARG A 230 -5.20 -20.53 17.56
N TYR A 231 -4.33 -20.57 16.57
CA TYR A 231 -4.40 -21.58 15.53
C TYR A 231 -4.07 -22.98 16.09
N THR A 232 -4.99 -23.92 15.96
CA THR A 232 -4.80 -25.32 16.40
C THR A 232 -4.86 -26.32 15.24
N GLY A 233 -5.28 -25.84 14.05
CA GLY A 233 -5.45 -26.67 12.86
C GLY A 233 -6.80 -27.41 12.78
N HIS A 234 -7.56 -27.49 13.88
CA HIS A 234 -8.79 -28.30 13.98
C HIS A 234 -9.92 -27.56 14.73
N ASP A 235 -9.97 -26.23 14.61
CA ASP A 235 -10.97 -25.44 15.33
C ASP A 235 -12.37 -25.59 14.67
N ASN A 236 -13.40 -25.76 15.51
CA ASN A 236 -14.80 -25.72 15.10
C ASN A 236 -15.42 -24.38 15.55
N LEU A 237 -15.00 -23.29 14.90
CA LEU A 237 -15.50 -21.96 15.21
C LEU A 237 -16.75 -21.65 14.38
N PRO A 238 -17.76 -20.97 14.94
CA PRO A 238 -18.90 -20.56 14.14
C PRO A 238 -18.50 -19.54 13.08
N LEU A 239 -19.16 -19.54 11.92
CA LEU A 239 -18.98 -18.50 10.92
C LEU A 239 -19.23 -17.12 11.55
N GLY A 240 -18.40 -16.14 11.21
CA GLY A 240 -18.45 -14.82 11.83
C GLY A 240 -17.71 -14.69 13.16
N ALA A 241 -17.11 -15.78 13.68
CA ALA A 241 -16.27 -15.72 14.87
C ALA A 241 -15.21 -14.61 14.73
N ARG A 242 -14.81 -14.04 15.89
CA ARG A 242 -13.82 -12.94 15.93
C ARG A 242 -12.49 -13.46 16.39
N ALA A 243 -11.43 -13.01 15.74
CA ALA A 243 -10.06 -13.24 16.16
C ALA A 243 -9.43 -11.93 16.65
N ASP A 244 -9.03 -11.91 17.91
CA ASP A 244 -8.24 -10.80 18.47
C ASP A 244 -6.80 -10.93 18.03
N LEU A 245 -6.17 -9.80 17.67
CA LEU A 245 -4.83 -9.76 17.08
C LEU A 245 -3.92 -8.86 17.90
N TRP A 246 -2.69 -9.31 18.13
CA TRP A 246 -1.62 -8.51 18.73
C TRP A 246 -0.49 -8.34 17.70
N LEU A 247 -0.11 -7.09 17.44
CA LEU A 247 0.84 -6.71 16.40
C LEU A 247 2.06 -6.01 16.99
N THR A 248 3.21 -6.24 16.36
CA THR A 248 4.52 -5.71 16.74
C THR A 248 5.39 -5.40 15.52
N LEU A 249 6.35 -4.50 15.67
CA LEU A 249 7.47 -4.34 14.73
C LEU A 249 8.70 -5.16 15.14
N ASN A 250 8.69 -5.77 16.33
CA ASN A 250 9.82 -6.53 16.86
C ASN A 250 9.93 -7.92 16.22
N ALA A 251 10.90 -8.10 15.32
CA ALA A 251 11.15 -9.36 14.61
C ALA A 251 11.43 -10.54 15.58
N SER A 252 12.08 -10.30 16.72
CA SER A 252 12.36 -11.34 17.72
C SER A 252 11.08 -11.88 18.36
N ARG A 253 10.08 -11.03 18.61
CA ARG A 253 8.77 -11.45 19.12
C ARG A 253 8.02 -12.32 18.14
N ILE A 254 8.07 -11.95 16.85
CA ILE A 254 7.45 -12.72 15.77
C ILE A 254 8.11 -14.10 15.65
N ALA A 255 9.46 -14.15 15.66
CA ALA A 255 10.20 -15.40 15.61
C ALA A 255 9.94 -16.29 16.83
N ALA A 256 9.90 -15.73 18.06
CA ALA A 256 9.61 -16.46 19.27
C ALA A 256 8.21 -17.09 19.26
N SER A 257 7.21 -16.37 18.76
CA SER A 257 5.84 -16.91 18.65
C SER A 257 5.73 -18.05 17.63
N ALA A 258 6.55 -18.04 16.57
CA ALA A 258 6.64 -19.14 15.61
C ALA A 258 7.32 -20.38 16.19
N ILE A 259 8.37 -20.22 17.02
CA ILE A 259 9.11 -21.31 17.68
C ILE A 259 8.24 -21.99 18.74
N THR A 260 7.59 -21.22 19.61
CA THR A 260 6.70 -21.76 20.66
C THR A 260 5.62 -22.69 20.09
N ARG A 261 5.26 -22.51 18.84
CA ARG A 261 4.28 -23.31 18.12
C ARG A 261 4.83 -24.63 17.59
N GLN A 262 6.12 -24.69 17.22
CA GLN A 262 6.75 -25.94 16.77
C GLN A 262 6.95 -26.94 17.90
N ASP A 263 7.01 -26.44 19.15
CA ASP A 263 7.17 -27.26 20.35
C ASP A 263 5.83 -27.74 20.95
N GLU A 264 4.67 -27.30 20.45
CA GLU A 264 3.38 -27.85 20.85
C GLU A 264 3.23 -29.25 20.21
N PRO A 265 3.00 -30.33 21.03
CA PRO A 265 2.85 -31.68 20.50
C PRO A 265 1.65 -31.72 19.56
N LYS A 266 1.89 -32.10 18.30
CA LYS A 266 0.85 -32.39 17.33
C LYS A 266 -0.13 -33.37 17.96
N PRO A 267 -1.44 -33.10 18.05
CA PRO A 267 -2.40 -34.03 18.60
C PRO A 267 -2.22 -35.37 17.91
N ALA A 268 -2.00 -36.42 18.71
CA ALA A 268 -1.84 -37.78 18.21
C ALA A 268 -3.07 -38.11 17.35
N ASP A 269 -2.85 -38.49 16.11
CA ASP A 269 -3.86 -39.14 15.30
C ASP A 269 -4.51 -40.22 16.16
N GLU A 270 -5.79 -40.08 16.45
CA GLU A 270 -6.57 -41.13 17.10
C GLU A 270 -6.34 -42.42 16.34
N ALA A 271 -5.84 -43.36 17.11
CA ALA A 271 -5.51 -44.70 16.63
C ALA A 271 -6.63 -45.20 15.71
N ARG A 272 -6.25 -45.54 14.49
CA ARG A 272 -7.09 -46.35 13.62
C ARG A 272 -7.57 -47.53 14.43
N ASP A 273 -8.87 -47.56 14.64
CA ASP A 273 -9.59 -48.73 15.13
C ASP A 273 -9.25 -49.91 14.20
N THR A 274 -8.31 -50.72 14.65
CA THR A 274 -8.08 -52.04 14.07
C THR A 274 -9.15 -52.93 14.64
N SER A 275 -10.30 -52.96 13.97
CA SER A 275 -11.27 -54.03 14.15
C SER A 275 -10.57 -55.37 13.85
N PRO A 276 -10.68 -56.36 14.71
CA PRO A 276 -10.15 -57.72 14.43
C PRO A 276 -10.89 -58.29 13.22
N GLU A 277 -10.13 -58.81 12.26
CA GLU A 277 -10.65 -59.69 11.22
C GLU A 277 -11.35 -60.86 11.89
N GLU A 278 -12.66 -60.99 11.69
CA GLU A 278 -13.40 -62.20 11.99
C GLU A 278 -12.89 -63.30 11.06
N GLU A 279 -12.20 -64.26 11.68
CA GLU A 279 -11.79 -65.55 11.14
C GLU A 279 -13.08 -66.33 10.79
N ASN A 280 -13.46 -66.36 9.52
CA ASN A 280 -14.53 -67.24 9.02
C ASN A 280 -14.02 -68.67 9.00
N GLU A 281 -14.36 -69.41 10.05
CA GLU A 281 -14.31 -70.88 10.06
C GLU A 281 -15.22 -71.45 8.97
N ASP A 282 -14.61 -72.16 8.05
CA ASP A 282 -15.23 -73.03 7.06
C ASP A 282 -16.15 -74.08 7.75
N LEU A 283 -17.43 -73.94 7.59
CA LEU A 283 -18.35 -75.02 7.83
C LEU A 283 -18.68 -75.73 6.51
N GLU A 284 -17.92 -76.80 6.30
CA GLU A 284 -18.23 -77.90 5.40
C GLU A 284 -19.63 -78.43 5.71
N PHE A 285 -20.58 -78.40 4.76
CA PHE A 285 -21.79 -79.20 4.77
C PHE A 285 -21.72 -80.22 3.66
N ASP A 286 -21.46 -81.45 4.14
CA ASP A 286 -21.67 -82.74 3.41
C ASP A 286 -23.17 -83.04 3.41
N GLN A 287 -23.76 -83.27 2.27
CA GLN A 287 -24.78 -84.17 1.73
C GLN A 287 -25.65 -83.55 0.64
#